data_c17dd39b16889a6672bf08a17a83d2b3
#
_entry.id   c17dd39b16889a6672bf08a17a83d2b3
#
_cell.length_a   1.000
_cell.length_b   1.000
_cell.length_c   1.000
_cell.angle_alpha   90.00
_cell.angle_beta   90.00
_cell.angle_gamma   90.00
#
_symmetry.space_group_name_H-M   'P 1'
#
loop_
_entity.id
_entity.type
_entity.pdbx_description
1 polymer ?
#
loop_
_entity_poly.entity_id
_entity_poly.type
_entity_poly.pdbx_seq_one_letter_code
_entity_poly.pdbx_strand_id
1 'polypeptide(L)'
;MGNEDFLNKIIHGDSMKLLDKLEENSIDVVLTDPPYFLDKMDNNWDDDTVSSTDNHYAVKSLPAGMKFDRKHGIKFYEWYFEIAKKIKKILKPGGFFFSFSSPRLYHRMGCAVDDAKLLIRDCFIWLYSMNQPKAMSLNHFIDKMEVEEEVKEKIKDELDGWKTPKVKSCFEPILMAQKKQDKTYLNNILKHGVGLFNTKVKIGEDMFPANVMKIEEGHEILDRYFLVPKPDKEEKGEFNTHKTVKPLKICEYLIKLSAFSDNAIILDPFVGSGTTAVAAKKLNKKFIGIDVNKEYVEIAKKRLENV
;
A
#
# COMPACT_ATOMS: atom_id res chain seq x y z
N MET A 1 -29.19 6.10 0.19
CA MET A 1 -28.32 7.29 0.17
C MET A 1 -27.40 7.14 -1.02
N GLY A 2 -27.32 8.10 -1.90
CA GLY A 2 -26.45 8.02 -3.05
C GLY A 2 -25.00 8.36 -2.71
N ASN A 3 -24.05 8.05 -3.60
CA ASN A 3 -22.66 8.44 -3.41
C ASN A 3 -22.44 9.97 -3.40
N GLU A 4 -23.43 10.77 -3.76
CA GLU A 4 -23.34 12.23 -3.86
C GLU A 4 -22.85 12.90 -2.55
N ASP A 5 -23.27 12.35 -1.41
CA ASP A 5 -22.83 12.84 -0.10
C ASP A 5 -21.34 12.59 0.17
N PHE A 6 -20.72 11.67 -0.55
CA PHE A 6 -19.34 11.21 -0.38
C PHE A 6 -18.38 11.74 -1.46
N LEU A 7 -18.91 12.14 -2.63
CA LEU A 7 -18.07 12.53 -3.77
C LEU A 7 -17.19 13.73 -3.47
N ASN A 8 -15.92 13.63 -3.90
CA ASN A 8 -14.87 14.65 -3.76
C ASN A 8 -14.64 15.08 -2.29
N LYS A 9 -14.80 14.14 -1.37
CA LYS A 9 -14.62 14.37 0.07
C LYS A 9 -13.66 13.39 0.70
N ILE A 10 -12.98 13.86 1.75
CA ILE A 10 -12.28 13.03 2.71
C ILE A 10 -13.15 12.94 3.97
N ILE A 11 -13.48 11.71 4.36
CA ILE A 11 -14.49 11.43 5.37
C ILE A 11 -13.82 10.76 6.57
N HIS A 12 -14.02 11.31 7.74
CA HIS A 12 -13.59 10.71 9.00
C HIS A 12 -14.56 9.60 9.39
N GLY A 13 -14.05 8.37 9.53
CA GLY A 13 -14.84 7.24 10.00
C GLY A 13 -14.24 5.88 9.68
N ASP A 14 -14.88 4.87 10.24
CA ASP A 14 -14.51 3.47 10.08
C ASP A 14 -14.94 2.95 8.70
N SER A 15 -13.97 2.54 7.89
CA SER A 15 -14.20 2.02 6.53
C SER A 15 -15.09 0.76 6.53
N MET A 16 -15.00 -0.09 7.56
CA MET A 16 -15.89 -1.25 7.68
C MET A 16 -17.38 -0.87 7.69
N LYS A 17 -17.71 0.31 8.24
CA LYS A 17 -19.08 0.81 8.32
C LYS A 17 -19.45 1.71 7.15
N LEU A 18 -18.50 2.53 6.68
CA LEU A 18 -18.78 3.50 5.63
C LEU A 18 -18.88 2.87 4.24
N LEU A 19 -18.14 1.80 3.98
CA LEU A 19 -18.26 1.05 2.71
C LEU A 19 -19.67 0.48 2.48
N ASP A 20 -20.41 0.14 3.55
CA ASP A 20 -21.80 -0.34 3.43
C ASP A 20 -22.81 0.76 3.02
N LYS A 21 -22.41 2.04 3.14
CA LYS A 21 -23.26 3.18 2.75
C LYS A 21 -23.08 3.59 1.29
N LEU A 22 -22.04 3.09 0.63
CA LEU A 22 -21.78 3.37 -0.78
C LEU A 22 -22.70 2.51 -1.66
N GLU A 23 -23.08 3.08 -2.80
CA GLU A 23 -23.92 2.38 -3.78
C GLU A 23 -23.18 1.19 -4.41
N GLU A 24 -23.94 0.11 -4.61
CA GLU A 24 -23.43 -1.06 -5.33
C GLU A 24 -23.11 -0.72 -6.79
N ASN A 25 -22.04 -1.29 -7.31
CA ASN A 25 -21.62 -1.12 -8.71
C ASN A 25 -21.41 0.35 -9.13
N SER A 26 -20.89 1.19 -8.24
CA SER A 26 -20.73 2.63 -8.45
C SER A 26 -19.28 3.08 -8.57
N ILE A 27 -18.33 2.31 -8.04
CA ILE A 27 -16.90 2.66 -7.99
C ILE A 27 -16.16 2.05 -9.19
N ASP A 28 -15.37 2.86 -9.87
CA ASP A 28 -14.58 2.43 -11.03
C ASP A 28 -13.25 1.79 -10.59
N VAL A 29 -12.55 2.44 -9.66
CA VAL A 29 -11.23 2.03 -9.19
C VAL A 29 -11.15 2.19 -7.68
N VAL A 30 -10.71 1.15 -7.00
CA VAL A 30 -10.22 1.23 -5.62
C VAL A 30 -8.70 1.19 -5.66
N LEU A 31 -8.06 2.19 -5.08
CA LEU A 31 -6.60 2.30 -4.96
C LEU A 31 -6.26 2.67 -3.52
N THR A 32 -5.62 1.74 -2.79
CA THR A 32 -5.49 1.87 -1.35
C THR A 32 -4.21 1.26 -0.77
N ASP A 33 -3.80 1.77 0.38
CA ASP A 33 -2.73 1.26 1.22
C ASP A 33 -3.29 0.93 2.61
N PRO A 34 -3.77 -0.30 2.82
CA PRO A 34 -4.41 -0.68 4.08
C PRO A 34 -3.40 -0.75 5.23
N PRO A 35 -3.83 -0.61 6.49
CA PRO A 35 -2.97 -0.82 7.64
C PRO A 35 -2.50 -2.28 7.69
N TYR A 36 -1.18 -2.48 7.94
CA TYR A 36 -0.57 -3.82 7.89
C TYR A 36 -0.57 -4.55 9.22
N PHE A 37 -1.21 -4.04 10.25
CA PHE A 37 -1.20 -4.57 11.64
C PHE A 37 0.22 -4.80 12.19
N LEU A 38 1.20 -4.07 11.67
CA LEU A 38 2.60 -4.35 11.94
C LEU A 38 3.16 -3.59 13.12
N ASP A 39 2.46 -2.59 13.61
CA ASP A 39 2.94 -1.78 14.72
C ASP A 39 1.87 -0.91 15.37
N LYS A 40 2.14 -0.58 16.62
CA LYS A 40 1.65 0.59 17.37
C LYS A 40 1.80 1.92 16.59
N MET A 41 1.57 1.91 15.28
CA MET A 41 1.60 3.10 14.44
C MET A 41 0.28 3.86 14.50
N ASP A 42 -0.79 3.20 14.95
CA ASP A 42 -2.07 3.81 15.22
C ASP A 42 -2.46 3.56 16.69
N ASN A 43 -2.48 4.61 17.50
CA ASN A 43 -2.85 4.55 18.92
C ASN A 43 -4.32 4.14 19.16
N ASN A 44 -5.09 3.87 18.10
CA ASN A 44 -6.52 3.54 18.16
C ASN A 44 -6.83 2.06 17.94
N TRP A 45 -5.82 1.23 17.72
CA TRP A 45 -5.96 -0.22 17.74
C TRP A 45 -5.42 -0.74 19.06
N ASP A 46 -6.28 -0.70 20.09
CA ASP A 46 -6.00 -1.34 21.38
C ASP A 46 -5.90 -2.85 21.15
N ASP A 47 -4.68 -3.33 21.02
CA ASP A 47 -4.37 -4.74 21.14
C ASP A 47 -4.00 -5.03 22.60
N ASP A 48 -5.00 -5.18 23.46
CA ASP A 48 -4.86 -5.58 24.86
C ASP A 48 -4.20 -6.97 25.04
N THR A 49 -3.77 -7.59 23.94
CA THR A 49 -3.22 -8.95 23.91
C THR A 49 -1.76 -9.05 23.49
N VAL A 50 -1.06 -7.95 23.21
CA VAL A 50 0.39 -8.01 23.01
C VAL A 50 1.07 -7.96 24.37
N SER A 51 1.24 -9.15 24.97
CA SER A 51 2.05 -9.35 26.16
C SER A 51 3.38 -8.63 26.01
N SER A 52 3.64 -7.72 26.95
CA SER A 52 4.92 -7.08 27.23
C SER A 52 6.01 -8.14 27.40
N THR A 53 6.75 -8.44 26.37
CA THR A 53 8.09 -8.99 26.53
C THR A 53 9.03 -7.81 26.38
N ASP A 54 9.57 -7.38 27.51
CA ASP A 54 10.67 -6.42 27.61
C ASP A 54 11.86 -6.90 26.80
N ASN A 55 11.99 -6.40 25.59
CA ASN A 55 13.21 -6.51 24.80
C ASN A 55 13.88 -5.14 24.76
N HIS A 56 14.79 -4.89 25.69
CA HIS A 56 15.59 -3.69 25.84
C HIS A 56 16.61 -3.41 24.72
N TYR A 57 16.51 -4.07 23.57
CA TYR A 57 17.49 -3.98 22.46
C TYR A 57 16.91 -3.49 21.14
N ALA A 58 15.94 -2.57 21.20
CA ALA A 58 15.49 -1.90 19.99
C ALA A 58 16.44 -0.74 19.68
N VAL A 59 17.02 -0.73 18.48
CA VAL A 59 17.71 0.45 17.94
C VAL A 59 16.71 1.61 17.99
N LYS A 60 17.10 2.73 18.62
CA LYS A 60 16.24 3.90 18.89
C LYS A 60 15.55 4.54 17.66
N SER A 61 15.85 4.09 16.46
CA SER A 61 15.32 4.61 15.19
C SER A 61 14.27 3.72 14.52
N LEU A 62 13.97 2.53 15.06
CA LEU A 62 12.89 1.67 14.58
C LEU A 62 11.78 1.67 15.62
N PRO A 63 10.50 1.78 15.22
CA PRO A 63 9.40 1.57 16.15
C PRO A 63 9.59 0.23 16.87
N ALA A 64 9.57 0.23 18.20
CA ALA A 64 9.59 -0.99 18.98
C ALA A 64 8.35 -1.80 18.59
N GLY A 65 8.54 -3.02 18.09
CA GLY A 65 7.39 -3.89 17.84
C GLY A 65 7.29 -4.58 16.50
N MET A 66 8.23 -4.41 15.55
CA MET A 66 8.21 -5.19 14.30
C MET A 66 8.43 -6.70 14.54
N LYS A 67 7.63 -7.31 15.39
CA LYS A 67 7.52 -8.77 15.48
C LYS A 67 6.41 -9.21 14.52
N PHE A 68 6.80 -9.82 13.41
CA PHE A 68 5.88 -10.51 12.52
C PHE A 68 5.46 -11.81 13.20
N ASP A 69 4.34 -11.78 13.90
CA ASP A 69 3.70 -13.00 14.41
C ASP A 69 2.78 -13.55 13.30
N ARG A 70 2.82 -14.87 13.11
CA ARG A 70 1.89 -15.60 12.22
C ARG A 70 0.42 -15.29 12.53
N LYS A 71 0.09 -15.10 13.81
CA LYS A 71 -1.26 -14.76 14.28
C LYS A 71 -1.73 -13.41 13.70
N HIS A 72 -0.85 -12.41 13.61
CA HIS A 72 -1.18 -11.12 12.99
C HIS A 72 -1.53 -11.29 11.50
N GLY A 73 -0.81 -12.15 10.78
CA GLY A 73 -1.12 -12.45 9.40
C GLY A 73 -2.49 -13.12 9.20
N ILE A 74 -2.94 -13.94 10.17
CA ILE A 74 -4.27 -14.57 10.15
C ILE A 74 -5.35 -13.51 10.41
N LYS A 75 -5.21 -12.72 11.48
CA LYS A 75 -6.13 -11.62 11.80
C LYS A 75 -6.24 -10.61 10.64
N PHE A 76 -5.10 -10.28 10.00
CA PHE A 76 -5.10 -9.44 8.82
C PHE A 76 -5.93 -10.06 7.69
N TYR A 77 -5.74 -11.34 7.38
CA TYR A 77 -6.52 -12.05 6.38
C TYR A 77 -8.02 -11.97 6.67
N GLU A 78 -8.45 -12.30 7.88
CA GLU A 78 -9.86 -12.31 8.28
C GLU A 78 -10.51 -10.93 8.11
N TRP A 79 -9.82 -9.90 8.62
CA TRP A 79 -10.28 -8.51 8.50
C TRP A 79 -10.31 -8.04 7.03
N TYR A 80 -9.23 -8.32 6.28
CA TYR A 80 -9.12 -7.86 4.90
C TYR A 80 -10.07 -8.59 3.95
N PHE A 81 -10.41 -9.82 4.27
CA PHE A 81 -11.44 -10.58 3.56
C PHE A 81 -12.81 -9.86 3.63
N GLU A 82 -13.21 -9.38 4.81
CA GLU A 82 -14.44 -8.62 4.96
C GLU A 82 -14.39 -7.27 4.22
N ILE A 83 -13.26 -6.57 4.23
CA ILE A 83 -13.04 -5.38 3.42
C ILE A 83 -13.16 -5.70 1.92
N ALA A 84 -12.50 -6.74 1.44
CA ALA A 84 -12.54 -7.15 0.03
C ALA A 84 -13.95 -7.53 -0.44
N LYS A 85 -14.76 -8.16 0.40
CA LYS A 85 -16.18 -8.43 0.12
C LYS A 85 -16.98 -7.14 -0.09
N LYS A 86 -16.78 -6.14 0.78
CA LYS A 86 -17.44 -4.83 0.65
C LYS A 86 -16.97 -4.08 -0.60
N ILE A 87 -15.65 -4.09 -0.86
CA ILE A 87 -15.07 -3.52 -2.08
C ILE A 87 -15.68 -4.18 -3.33
N LYS A 88 -15.77 -5.51 -3.37
CA LYS A 88 -16.41 -6.22 -4.49
C LYS A 88 -17.85 -5.77 -4.72
N LYS A 89 -18.61 -5.54 -3.65
CA LYS A 89 -20.02 -5.13 -3.74
C LYS A 89 -20.15 -3.79 -4.44
N ILE A 90 -19.33 -2.80 -4.06
CA ILE A 90 -19.40 -1.42 -4.56
C ILE A 90 -18.69 -1.21 -5.90
N LEU A 91 -17.67 -2.02 -6.24
CA LEU A 91 -17.02 -1.96 -7.55
C LEU A 91 -18.02 -2.24 -8.67
N LYS A 92 -17.95 -1.47 -9.75
CA LYS A 92 -18.63 -1.76 -11.01
C LYS A 92 -18.17 -3.11 -11.57
N PRO A 93 -18.98 -3.85 -12.33
CA PRO A 93 -18.48 -4.97 -13.14
C PRO A 93 -17.27 -4.53 -13.97
N GLY A 94 -16.17 -5.26 -13.92
CA GLY A 94 -14.90 -4.87 -14.55
C GLY A 94 -14.07 -3.83 -13.79
N GLY A 95 -14.56 -3.29 -12.66
CA GLY A 95 -13.84 -2.31 -11.84
C GLY A 95 -12.56 -2.88 -11.26
N PHE A 96 -11.56 -2.01 -11.11
CA PHE A 96 -10.22 -2.39 -10.65
C PHE A 96 -10.03 -2.19 -9.15
N PHE A 97 -9.22 -3.06 -8.57
CA PHE A 97 -8.78 -2.98 -7.19
C PHE A 97 -7.27 -3.10 -7.12
N PHE A 98 -6.61 -2.01 -6.72
CA PHE A 98 -5.18 -1.95 -6.44
C PHE A 98 -4.97 -1.78 -4.94
N SER A 99 -4.16 -2.67 -4.37
CA SER A 99 -3.84 -2.62 -2.95
C SER A 99 -2.35 -2.75 -2.73
N PHE A 100 -1.74 -1.73 -2.14
CA PHE A 100 -0.36 -1.80 -1.66
C PHE A 100 -0.24 -2.84 -0.57
N SER A 101 0.92 -3.50 -0.50
CA SER A 101 1.21 -4.49 0.52
C SER A 101 2.69 -4.53 0.87
N SER A 102 3.01 -5.12 2.01
CA SER A 102 4.39 -5.51 2.29
C SER A 102 4.68 -6.91 1.74
N PRO A 103 5.95 -7.23 1.37
CA PRO A 103 6.32 -8.57 0.92
C PRO A 103 5.94 -9.69 1.91
N ARG A 104 5.82 -9.37 3.20
CA ARG A 104 5.49 -10.33 4.24
C ARG A 104 3.99 -10.60 4.38
N LEU A 105 3.13 -9.67 3.98
CA LEU A 105 1.67 -9.80 4.07
C LEU A 105 0.99 -10.07 2.73
N TYR A 106 1.70 -9.87 1.62
CA TYR A 106 1.14 -10.01 0.29
C TYR A 106 0.38 -11.33 0.07
N HIS A 107 0.94 -12.45 0.55
CA HIS A 107 0.29 -13.76 0.46
C HIS A 107 -1.06 -13.81 1.20
N ARG A 108 -1.17 -13.16 2.36
CA ARG A 108 -2.42 -13.10 3.14
C ARG A 108 -3.44 -12.18 2.48
N MET A 109 -2.97 -11.06 1.95
CA MET A 109 -3.79 -10.14 1.17
C MET A 109 -4.34 -10.81 -0.08
N GLY A 110 -3.49 -11.53 -0.83
CA GLY A 110 -3.90 -12.26 -2.02
C GLY A 110 -4.97 -13.29 -1.71
N CYS A 111 -4.79 -14.14 -0.69
CA CYS A 111 -5.81 -15.10 -0.27
C CYS A 111 -7.13 -14.42 0.10
N ALA A 112 -7.10 -13.32 0.88
CA ALA A 112 -8.31 -12.61 1.28
C ALA A 112 -9.10 -12.04 0.08
N VAL A 113 -8.39 -11.50 -0.91
CA VAL A 113 -8.99 -10.91 -2.12
C VAL A 113 -9.56 -11.99 -3.03
N ASP A 114 -8.84 -13.10 -3.22
CA ASP A 114 -9.29 -14.23 -4.05
C ASP A 114 -10.51 -14.92 -3.43
N ASP A 115 -10.47 -15.17 -2.12
CA ASP A 115 -11.60 -15.79 -1.39
C ASP A 115 -12.83 -14.87 -1.40
N ALA A 116 -12.67 -13.55 -1.43
CA ALA A 116 -13.75 -12.59 -1.64
C ALA A 116 -14.30 -12.62 -3.08
N LYS A 117 -13.74 -13.47 -3.98
CA LYS A 117 -14.14 -13.61 -5.38
C LYS A 117 -13.91 -12.34 -6.21
N LEU A 118 -12.85 -11.63 -5.93
CA LEU A 118 -12.22 -10.68 -6.85
C LEU A 118 -11.17 -11.43 -7.65
N LEU A 119 -11.09 -11.19 -8.95
CA LEU A 119 -10.16 -11.89 -9.84
C LEU A 119 -8.78 -11.23 -9.72
N ILE A 120 -7.83 -11.91 -9.12
CA ILE A 120 -6.43 -11.45 -9.13
C ILE A 120 -5.93 -11.51 -10.57
N ARG A 121 -5.44 -10.38 -11.08
CA ARG A 121 -4.97 -10.23 -12.47
C ARG A 121 -3.45 -10.21 -12.54
N ASP A 122 -2.80 -9.48 -11.62
CA ASP A 122 -1.35 -9.32 -11.62
C ASP A 122 -0.87 -8.75 -10.28
N CYS A 123 0.44 -8.51 -10.18
CA CYS A 123 1.08 -7.83 -9.09
C CYS A 123 2.04 -6.79 -9.66
N PHE A 124 1.78 -5.51 -9.42
CA PHE A 124 2.75 -4.47 -9.72
C PHE A 124 3.82 -4.41 -8.65
N ILE A 125 5.04 -4.13 -9.04
CA ILE A 125 6.18 -3.98 -8.14
C ILE A 125 6.64 -2.52 -8.16
N TRP A 126 6.46 -1.82 -7.03
CA TRP A 126 7.10 -0.54 -6.81
C TRP A 126 8.51 -0.75 -6.30
N LEU A 127 9.51 -0.41 -7.11
CA LEU A 127 10.92 -0.47 -6.75
C LEU A 127 11.39 0.86 -6.16
N TYR A 128 12.26 0.78 -5.15
CA TYR A 128 12.95 1.95 -4.59
C TYR A 128 14.35 1.56 -4.08
N SER A 129 15.31 2.48 -4.19
CA SER A 129 16.70 2.25 -3.77
C SER A 129 16.98 2.63 -2.31
N MET A 130 16.19 3.57 -1.77
CA MET A 130 16.40 4.17 -0.45
C MET A 130 15.81 3.31 0.67
N ASN A 131 16.64 2.47 1.29
CA ASN A 131 16.31 1.83 2.57
C ASN A 131 17.57 1.37 3.29
N GLN A 132 17.48 1.13 4.60
CA GLN A 132 18.59 0.66 5.40
C GLN A 132 18.64 -0.88 5.42
N PRO A 133 19.83 -1.50 5.40
CA PRO A 133 20.00 -2.90 5.70
C PRO A 133 19.43 -3.23 7.08
N LYS A 134 18.67 -4.32 7.20
CA LYS A 134 18.04 -4.72 8.46
C LYS A 134 18.76 -5.87 9.16
N ALA A 135 19.74 -6.46 8.49
CA ALA A 135 20.57 -7.52 9.06
C ALA A 135 21.48 -6.96 10.16
N MET A 136 21.53 -7.63 11.30
CA MET A 136 22.33 -7.25 12.45
C MET A 136 23.50 -8.23 12.62
N SER A 137 24.69 -7.70 12.97
CA SER A 137 25.81 -8.50 13.45
C SER A 137 25.45 -9.15 14.79
N LEU A 138 26.07 -10.28 15.07
CA LEU A 138 25.94 -10.99 16.36
C LEU A 138 26.97 -10.53 17.40
N ASN A 139 27.91 -9.64 17.06
CA ASN A 139 29.01 -9.22 17.93
C ASN A 139 28.52 -8.77 19.31
N HIS A 140 27.46 -7.96 19.39
CA HIS A 140 26.89 -7.52 20.66
C HIS A 140 26.41 -8.68 21.57
N PHE A 141 25.97 -9.79 20.99
CA PHE A 141 25.57 -10.98 21.76
C PHE A 141 26.81 -11.77 22.18
N ILE A 142 27.84 -11.84 21.31
CA ILE A 142 29.10 -12.51 21.61
C ILE A 142 29.83 -11.79 22.76
N ASP A 143 29.85 -10.45 22.76
CA ASP A 143 30.46 -9.66 23.84
C ASP A 143 29.86 -9.93 25.23
N LYS A 144 28.61 -10.38 25.28
CA LYS A 144 27.88 -10.72 26.51
C LYS A 144 28.00 -12.19 26.94
N MET A 145 28.73 -13.02 26.19
CA MET A 145 28.95 -14.40 26.58
C MET A 145 29.92 -14.45 27.78
N GLU A 146 29.64 -15.35 28.70
CA GLU A 146 30.51 -15.63 29.85
C GLU A 146 31.61 -16.63 29.46
N VAL A 147 32.53 -16.22 28.57
CA VAL A 147 33.65 -17.00 28.09
C VAL A 147 34.88 -16.10 27.97
N GLU A 148 36.08 -16.71 27.86
CA GLU A 148 37.35 -15.99 27.69
C GLU A 148 37.34 -15.11 26.45
N GLU A 149 38.00 -13.95 26.51
CA GLU A 149 38.06 -12.97 25.40
C GLU A 149 38.63 -13.57 24.12
N GLU A 150 39.62 -14.45 24.22
CA GLU A 150 40.19 -15.17 23.07
C GLU A 150 39.13 -16.01 22.32
N VAL A 151 38.22 -16.63 23.07
CA VAL A 151 37.11 -17.39 22.50
C VAL A 151 36.10 -16.46 21.81
N LYS A 152 35.81 -15.30 22.41
CA LYS A 152 34.91 -14.31 21.79
C LYS A 152 35.46 -13.81 20.46
N GLU A 153 36.74 -13.41 20.44
CA GLU A 153 37.39 -12.94 19.20
C GLU A 153 37.39 -14.02 18.12
N LYS A 154 37.72 -15.26 18.47
CA LYS A 154 37.64 -16.37 17.51
C LYS A 154 36.23 -16.54 16.93
N ILE A 155 35.18 -16.45 17.75
CA ILE A 155 33.79 -16.56 17.27
C ILE A 155 33.44 -15.37 16.39
N LYS A 156 33.89 -14.15 16.71
CA LYS A 156 33.67 -12.97 15.87
C LYS A 156 34.33 -13.12 14.50
N ASP A 157 35.55 -13.62 14.45
CA ASP A 157 36.28 -13.88 13.22
C ASP A 157 35.58 -14.96 12.36
N GLU A 158 35.15 -16.07 12.97
CA GLU A 158 34.40 -17.12 12.28
C GLU A 158 33.06 -16.65 11.74
N LEU A 159 32.41 -15.68 12.40
CA LEU A 159 31.13 -15.09 12.00
C LEU A 159 31.28 -13.77 11.24
N ASP A 160 32.48 -13.38 10.83
CA ASP A 160 32.63 -12.16 10.04
C ASP A 160 31.83 -12.28 8.72
N GLY A 161 31.08 -11.22 8.42
CA GLY A 161 30.14 -11.21 7.28
C GLY A 161 28.81 -11.92 7.52
N TRP A 162 28.70 -12.80 8.53
CA TRP A 162 27.44 -13.48 8.86
C TRP A 162 26.55 -12.60 9.75
N LYS A 163 25.30 -12.38 9.31
CA LYS A 163 24.32 -11.51 9.99
C LYS A 163 22.96 -12.18 10.06
N THR A 164 22.08 -11.64 10.93
CA THR A 164 20.70 -12.15 10.99
C THR A 164 20.04 -12.15 9.62
N PRO A 165 19.17 -13.15 9.28
CA PRO A 165 18.63 -13.34 7.93
C PRO A 165 17.57 -12.30 7.57
N LYS A 166 18.01 -11.05 7.41
CA LYS A 166 17.17 -9.92 7.02
C LYS A 166 17.84 -9.19 5.86
N VAL A 167 17.11 -9.00 4.79
CA VAL A 167 17.59 -8.26 3.61
C VAL A 167 17.12 -6.80 3.65
N LYS A 168 17.79 -5.94 2.89
CA LYS A 168 17.34 -4.60 2.58
C LYS A 168 16.07 -4.70 1.72
N SER A 169 14.96 -4.14 2.18
CA SER A 169 13.75 -4.09 1.36
C SER A 169 13.92 -3.05 0.25
N CYS A 170 13.68 -3.42 -0.99
CA CYS A 170 13.82 -2.55 -2.16
C CYS A 170 12.56 -2.52 -3.01
N PHE A 171 11.46 -3.12 -2.57
CA PHE A 171 10.18 -3.06 -3.27
C PHE A 171 8.99 -3.16 -2.32
N GLU A 172 7.86 -2.66 -2.80
CA GLU A 172 6.52 -2.95 -2.27
C GLU A 172 5.66 -3.54 -3.39
N PRO A 173 4.98 -4.67 -3.16
CA PRO A 173 4.04 -5.23 -4.13
C PRO A 173 2.72 -4.47 -4.07
N ILE A 174 2.07 -4.32 -5.22
CA ILE A 174 0.72 -3.76 -5.35
C ILE A 174 -0.15 -4.83 -5.99
N LEU A 175 -1.02 -5.45 -5.20
CA LEU A 175 -1.96 -6.42 -5.71
C LEU A 175 -2.91 -5.74 -6.69
N MET A 176 -3.08 -6.35 -7.85
CA MET A 176 -4.05 -5.94 -8.85
C MET A 176 -5.14 -7.00 -8.97
N ALA A 177 -6.36 -6.63 -8.65
CA ALA A 177 -7.54 -7.48 -8.85
C ALA A 177 -8.63 -6.73 -9.60
N GLN A 178 -9.63 -7.45 -10.05
CA GLN A 178 -10.72 -6.92 -10.83
C GLN A 178 -12.04 -7.63 -10.45
N LYS A 179 -13.12 -6.88 -10.33
CA LYS A 179 -14.44 -7.50 -10.28
C LYS A 179 -14.75 -8.12 -11.65
N LYS A 180 -15.29 -9.32 -11.65
CA LYS A 180 -15.67 -10.00 -12.90
C LYS A 180 -16.52 -9.07 -13.78
N GLN A 181 -16.15 -8.96 -15.06
CA GLN A 181 -16.88 -8.18 -16.04
C GLN A 181 -18.28 -8.78 -16.35
N ASP A 182 -19.17 -7.92 -16.81
CA ASP A 182 -20.49 -8.29 -17.31
C ASP A 182 -20.36 -8.67 -18.79
N LYS A 183 -20.56 -9.95 -19.11
CA LYS A 183 -20.42 -10.51 -20.48
C LYS A 183 -19.00 -10.34 -21.06
N THR A 184 -18.88 -9.71 -22.24
CA THR A 184 -17.59 -9.46 -22.91
C THR A 184 -16.96 -8.15 -22.45
N TYR A 185 -15.65 -7.97 -22.66
CA TYR A 185 -14.97 -6.70 -22.40
C TYR A 185 -15.63 -5.52 -23.13
N LEU A 186 -16.03 -5.73 -24.39
CA LEU A 186 -16.71 -4.69 -25.17
C LEU A 186 -18.06 -4.30 -24.55
N ASN A 187 -18.90 -5.27 -24.23
CA ASN A 187 -20.17 -4.99 -23.55
C ASN A 187 -19.97 -4.26 -22.22
N ASN A 188 -18.95 -4.69 -21.46
CA ASN A 188 -18.66 -4.12 -20.15
C ASN A 188 -18.24 -2.65 -20.24
N ILE A 189 -17.29 -2.31 -21.14
CA ILE A 189 -16.81 -0.93 -21.26
C ILE A 189 -17.90 0.02 -21.78
N LEU A 190 -18.73 -0.45 -22.74
CA LEU A 190 -19.84 0.35 -23.26
C LEU A 190 -20.93 0.60 -22.21
N LYS A 191 -21.18 -0.37 -21.33
CA LYS A 191 -22.25 -0.28 -20.32
C LYS A 191 -21.78 0.40 -19.03
N HIS A 192 -20.60 0.07 -18.56
CA HIS A 192 -20.10 0.46 -17.23
C HIS A 192 -18.96 1.49 -17.25
N GLY A 193 -18.36 1.75 -18.42
CA GLY A 193 -17.28 2.71 -18.57
C GLY A 193 -15.98 2.31 -17.88
N VAL A 194 -15.73 1.03 -17.63
CA VAL A 194 -14.55 0.50 -16.92
C VAL A 194 -14.22 -0.92 -17.38
N GLY A 195 -13.02 -1.40 -17.11
CA GLY A 195 -12.62 -2.79 -17.31
C GLY A 195 -11.51 -3.01 -18.34
N LEU A 196 -10.96 -1.95 -18.92
CA LEU A 196 -9.84 -1.98 -19.85
C LEU A 196 -8.66 -1.13 -19.34
N PHE A 197 -7.47 -1.42 -19.84
CA PHE A 197 -6.28 -0.60 -19.61
C PHE A 197 -6.02 0.35 -20.77
N ASN A 198 -5.60 1.55 -20.42
CA ASN A 198 -5.10 2.52 -21.40
C ASN A 198 -3.63 2.24 -21.72
N THR A 199 -3.38 1.48 -22.77
CA THR A 199 -2.03 1.10 -23.20
C THR A 199 -1.21 2.27 -23.81
N LYS A 200 -1.82 3.45 -23.97
CA LYS A 200 -1.10 4.70 -24.32
C LYS A 200 -0.40 5.30 -23.09
N VAL A 201 -0.75 4.88 -21.89
CA VAL A 201 -0.05 5.25 -20.65
C VAL A 201 1.21 4.42 -20.57
N LYS A 202 2.27 4.90 -21.19
CA LYS A 202 3.55 4.21 -21.30
C LYS A 202 4.40 4.41 -20.04
N ILE A 203 5.34 3.50 -19.85
CA ILE A 203 6.44 3.63 -18.91
C ILE A 203 7.68 3.98 -19.72
N GLY A 204 8.22 5.20 -19.56
CA GLY A 204 9.24 5.71 -20.47
C GLY A 204 8.68 5.96 -21.87
N GLU A 205 9.56 6.15 -22.86
CA GLU A 205 9.10 6.61 -24.18
C GLU A 205 8.36 5.54 -25.00
N ASP A 206 8.66 4.25 -24.81
CA ASP A 206 8.12 3.20 -25.70
C ASP A 206 7.66 1.90 -25.03
N MET A 207 7.73 1.77 -23.69
CA MET A 207 7.34 0.53 -23.04
C MET A 207 5.82 0.40 -22.85
N PHE A 208 5.25 -0.69 -23.35
CA PHE A 208 3.92 -1.16 -22.98
C PHE A 208 3.80 -1.22 -21.44
N PRO A 209 2.60 -0.95 -20.85
CA PRO A 209 2.41 -1.10 -19.42
C PRO A 209 2.95 -2.43 -18.91
N ALA A 210 3.87 -2.38 -17.96
CA ALA A 210 4.50 -3.53 -17.34
C ALA A 210 4.24 -3.54 -15.84
N ASN A 211 4.30 -4.71 -15.22
CA ASN A 211 4.05 -4.88 -13.80
C ASN A 211 5.27 -4.53 -12.92
N VAL A 212 6.42 -4.30 -13.50
CA VAL A 212 7.57 -3.73 -12.80
C VAL A 212 7.79 -2.31 -13.30
N MET A 213 7.71 -1.37 -12.39
CA MET A 213 7.59 0.05 -12.70
C MET A 213 8.85 0.85 -12.36
N LYS A 214 9.44 1.59 -13.31
CA LYS A 214 10.57 2.51 -13.16
C LYS A 214 10.17 3.96 -13.44
N ILE A 215 10.67 4.90 -12.67
CA ILE A 215 10.52 6.34 -12.92
C ILE A 215 11.82 7.11 -12.65
N GLU A 216 12.96 6.75 -13.19
CA GLU A 216 14.14 7.63 -13.23
C GLU A 216 15.10 7.24 -14.33
N GLU A 217 15.69 8.22 -15.01
CA GLU A 217 16.82 8.06 -15.90
C GLU A 217 18.07 7.70 -15.08
N GLY A 218 18.70 6.59 -15.37
CA GLY A 218 19.96 6.19 -14.75
C GLY A 218 20.32 4.74 -15.00
N HIS A 219 21.39 4.50 -15.72
CA HIS A 219 22.03 3.23 -16.08
C HIS A 219 21.15 2.20 -16.82
N GLU A 220 21.58 1.81 -18.01
CA GLU A 220 20.88 0.97 -19.01
C GLU A 220 20.23 -0.32 -18.48
N ILE A 221 20.76 -0.92 -17.39
CA ILE A 221 20.21 -2.14 -16.81
C ILE A 221 19.01 -1.83 -15.90
N LEU A 222 19.04 -0.69 -15.18
CA LEU A 222 17.94 -0.23 -14.32
C LEU A 222 16.84 0.50 -15.10
N ASP A 223 17.13 0.91 -16.34
CA ASP A 223 16.19 1.62 -17.21
C ASP A 223 14.96 0.80 -17.62
N ARG A 224 14.99 -0.49 -17.37
CA ARG A 224 13.87 -1.42 -17.61
C ARG A 224 12.97 -1.62 -16.37
N TYR A 225 13.28 -1.00 -15.22
CA TYR A 225 12.54 -1.19 -13.97
C TYR A 225 12.04 0.13 -13.41
N PHE A 226 10.90 0.11 -12.76
CA PHE A 226 10.31 1.27 -12.07
C PHE A 226 11.03 1.56 -10.75
N LEU A 227 11.93 2.52 -10.73
CA LEU A 227 12.41 3.13 -9.50
C LEU A 227 11.58 4.40 -9.25
N VAL A 228 10.67 4.36 -8.28
CA VAL A 228 9.97 5.56 -7.81
C VAL A 228 10.53 5.90 -6.44
N PRO A 229 11.19 7.06 -6.28
CA PRO A 229 11.67 7.47 -4.98
C PRO A 229 10.50 7.62 -3.99
N LYS A 230 10.80 7.44 -2.71
CA LYS A 230 9.83 7.78 -1.68
C LYS A 230 9.57 9.28 -1.72
N PRO A 231 8.33 9.73 -1.43
CA PRO A 231 8.00 11.14 -1.44
C PRO A 231 8.95 11.97 -0.57
N ASP A 232 9.44 13.07 -1.09
CA ASP A 232 10.24 14.04 -0.35
C ASP A 232 9.39 14.94 0.56
N LYS A 233 9.98 15.95 1.17
CA LYS A 233 9.26 16.87 2.06
C LYS A 233 8.29 17.77 1.31
N GLU A 234 8.63 18.17 0.08
CA GLU A 234 7.79 19.03 -0.75
C GLU A 234 6.53 18.27 -1.17
N GLU A 235 6.68 17.05 -1.72
CA GLU A 235 5.54 16.21 -2.10
C GLU A 235 4.63 15.85 -0.92
N LYS A 236 5.22 15.60 0.27
CA LYS A 236 4.46 15.33 1.49
C LYS A 236 3.71 16.55 2.01
N GLY A 237 4.26 17.74 1.87
CA GLY A 237 3.90 18.93 2.60
C GLY A 237 4.54 18.99 4.00
N GLU A 238 5.10 20.13 4.37
CA GLU A 238 5.83 20.29 5.66
C GLU A 238 4.98 20.00 6.90
N PHE A 239 3.65 20.19 6.80
CA PHE A 239 2.68 19.94 7.86
C PHE A 239 2.28 18.46 7.99
N ASN A 240 2.78 17.58 7.10
CA ASN A 240 2.32 16.19 7.02
C ASN A 240 3.12 15.30 7.98
N THR A 241 2.48 14.89 9.05
CA THR A 241 3.04 13.99 10.08
C THR A 241 2.92 12.50 9.72
N HIS A 242 2.24 12.15 8.63
CA HIS A 242 2.04 10.77 8.21
C HIS A 242 3.35 10.09 7.82
N LYS A 243 3.63 8.92 8.43
CA LYS A 243 4.94 8.25 8.33
C LYS A 243 5.20 7.55 7.00
N THR A 244 4.15 7.09 6.32
CA THR A 244 4.25 6.20 5.14
C THR A 244 3.47 6.75 3.94
N VAL A 245 3.78 7.98 3.53
CA VAL A 245 3.15 8.60 2.35
C VAL A 245 3.58 7.85 1.09
N LYS A 246 2.62 7.45 0.25
CA LYS A 246 2.89 6.82 -1.05
C LYS A 246 3.26 7.86 -2.10
N PRO A 247 4.10 7.52 -3.10
CA PRO A 247 4.44 8.43 -4.18
C PRO A 247 3.22 8.79 -5.05
N LEU A 248 3.03 10.06 -5.30
CA LEU A 248 1.93 10.58 -6.11
C LEU A 248 1.97 10.01 -7.55
N LYS A 249 3.15 9.91 -8.13
CA LYS A 249 3.36 9.38 -9.49
C LYS A 249 2.83 7.96 -9.67
N ILE A 250 2.94 7.08 -8.67
CA ILE A 250 2.40 5.73 -8.74
C ILE A 250 0.88 5.76 -8.77
N CYS A 251 0.27 6.55 -7.88
CA CYS A 251 -1.19 6.69 -7.84
C CYS A 251 -1.73 7.29 -9.14
N GLU A 252 -1.08 8.33 -9.67
CA GLU A 252 -1.44 8.92 -10.96
C GLU A 252 -1.33 7.90 -12.11
N TYR A 253 -0.25 7.11 -12.14
CA TYR A 253 -0.06 6.09 -13.17
C TYR A 253 -1.18 5.04 -13.14
N LEU A 254 -1.48 4.46 -11.98
CA LEU A 254 -2.50 3.43 -11.85
C LEU A 254 -3.90 3.97 -12.19
N ILE A 255 -4.20 5.21 -11.82
CA ILE A 255 -5.47 5.87 -12.19
C ILE A 255 -5.54 6.11 -13.70
N LYS A 256 -4.49 6.67 -14.32
CA LYS A 256 -4.43 6.88 -15.78
C LYS A 256 -4.58 5.58 -16.56
N LEU A 257 -4.00 4.49 -16.04
CA LEU A 257 -4.04 3.17 -16.67
C LEU A 257 -5.45 2.58 -16.67
N SER A 258 -6.23 2.77 -15.61
CA SER A 258 -7.45 1.99 -15.33
C SER A 258 -8.75 2.80 -15.33
N ALA A 259 -8.71 4.12 -15.12
CA ALA A 259 -9.88 4.99 -15.04
C ALA A 259 -10.25 5.56 -16.41
N PHE A 260 -11.03 4.81 -17.20
CA PHE A 260 -11.44 5.15 -18.56
C PHE A 260 -12.35 6.38 -18.62
N SER A 261 -13.40 6.41 -17.82
CA SER A 261 -14.40 7.49 -17.84
C SER A 261 -13.87 8.80 -17.25
N ASP A 262 -14.23 9.93 -17.84
CA ASP A 262 -13.93 11.25 -17.25
C ASP A 262 -14.62 11.45 -15.89
N ASN A 263 -15.76 10.79 -15.69
CA ASN A 263 -16.48 10.78 -14.43
C ASN A 263 -16.12 9.59 -13.52
N ALA A 264 -15.01 8.90 -13.77
CA ALA A 264 -14.59 7.76 -12.95
C ALA A 264 -14.45 8.15 -11.47
N ILE A 265 -14.93 7.29 -10.60
CA ILE A 265 -14.86 7.46 -9.15
C ILE A 265 -13.74 6.57 -8.60
N ILE A 266 -12.76 7.21 -7.97
CA ILE A 266 -11.61 6.58 -7.32
C ILE A 266 -11.88 6.55 -5.83
N LEU A 267 -11.88 5.37 -5.24
CA LEU A 267 -12.08 5.19 -3.79
C LEU A 267 -10.77 4.77 -3.12
N ASP A 268 -10.46 5.41 -2.01
CA ASP A 268 -9.45 4.94 -1.06
C ASP A 268 -10.07 4.83 0.35
N PRO A 269 -10.36 3.60 0.80
CA PRO A 269 -10.95 3.37 2.11
C PRO A 269 -9.96 3.53 3.28
N PHE A 270 -8.65 3.75 3.00
CA PHE A 270 -7.60 3.99 3.99
C PHE A 270 -6.70 5.13 3.51
N VAL A 271 -7.34 6.28 3.27
CA VAL A 271 -6.74 7.38 2.49
C VAL A 271 -5.51 8.02 3.14
N GLY A 272 -5.32 7.84 4.43
CA GLY A 272 -4.20 8.42 5.18
C GLY A 272 -4.06 9.90 4.91
N SER A 273 -2.88 10.32 4.47
CA SER A 273 -2.61 11.72 4.11
C SER A 273 -3.12 12.14 2.72
N GLY A 274 -3.94 11.32 2.04
CA GLY A 274 -4.70 11.74 0.85
C GLY A 274 -4.00 11.58 -0.50
N THR A 275 -2.93 10.81 -0.64
CA THR A 275 -2.19 10.73 -1.92
C THR A 275 -3.07 10.27 -3.08
N THR A 276 -3.91 9.24 -2.88
CA THR A 276 -4.85 8.75 -3.90
C THR A 276 -5.86 9.84 -4.31
N ALA A 277 -6.41 10.57 -3.34
CA ALA A 277 -7.36 11.64 -3.60
C ALA A 277 -6.73 12.83 -4.35
N VAL A 278 -5.48 13.20 -3.97
CA VAL A 278 -4.69 14.22 -4.68
C VAL A 278 -4.42 13.79 -6.12
N ALA A 279 -4.02 12.54 -6.35
CA ALA A 279 -3.81 11.99 -7.68
C ALA A 279 -5.10 12.04 -8.53
N ALA A 280 -6.22 11.61 -7.97
CA ALA A 280 -7.51 11.63 -8.64
C ALA A 280 -7.92 13.07 -9.01
N LYS A 281 -7.80 14.03 -8.08
CA LYS A 281 -8.11 15.45 -8.32
C LYS A 281 -7.24 16.05 -9.43
N LYS A 282 -5.91 15.81 -9.42
CA LYS A 282 -5.00 16.26 -10.49
C LYS A 282 -5.37 15.71 -11.87
N LEU A 283 -5.98 14.54 -11.92
CA LEU A 283 -6.42 13.89 -13.15
C LEU A 283 -7.89 14.20 -13.50
N ASN A 284 -8.50 15.17 -12.83
CA ASN A 284 -9.91 15.54 -13.00
C ASN A 284 -10.88 14.36 -12.83
N LYS A 285 -10.53 13.39 -11.97
CA LYS A 285 -11.41 12.26 -11.61
C LYS A 285 -12.10 12.57 -10.28
N LYS A 286 -13.29 11.99 -10.09
CA LYS A 286 -14.00 12.04 -8.82
C LYS A 286 -13.31 11.12 -7.82
N PHE A 287 -13.34 11.46 -6.54
CA PHE A 287 -12.74 10.64 -5.50
C PHE A 287 -13.61 10.54 -4.26
N ILE A 288 -13.37 9.49 -3.48
CA ILE A 288 -13.89 9.28 -2.13
C ILE A 288 -12.71 8.80 -1.29
N GLY A 289 -12.39 9.50 -0.21
CA GLY A 289 -11.36 9.08 0.74
C GLY A 289 -11.97 8.84 2.11
N ILE A 290 -11.59 7.77 2.79
CA ILE A 290 -12.03 7.44 4.15
C ILE A 290 -10.80 7.20 5.02
N ASP A 291 -10.81 7.74 6.22
CA ASP A 291 -9.81 7.39 7.24
C ASP A 291 -10.42 7.47 8.64
N VAL A 292 -10.00 6.57 9.51
CA VAL A 292 -10.44 6.52 10.91
C VAL A 292 -9.69 7.56 11.77
N ASN A 293 -8.51 7.99 11.32
CA ASN A 293 -7.69 8.96 12.02
C ASN A 293 -8.07 10.39 11.60
N LYS A 294 -8.62 11.16 12.54
CA LYS A 294 -9.06 12.54 12.29
C LYS A 294 -7.91 13.46 11.85
N GLU A 295 -6.71 13.29 12.40
CA GLU A 295 -5.54 14.09 12.03
C GLU A 295 -5.17 13.84 10.55
N TYR A 296 -5.16 12.59 10.11
CA TYR A 296 -4.89 12.26 8.71
C TYR A 296 -5.94 12.81 7.75
N VAL A 297 -7.21 12.78 8.17
CA VAL A 297 -8.30 13.40 7.40
C VAL A 297 -8.06 14.91 7.19
N GLU A 298 -7.65 15.63 8.23
CA GLU A 298 -7.36 17.07 8.11
C GLU A 298 -6.10 17.33 7.26
N ILE A 299 -5.06 16.50 7.38
CA ILE A 299 -3.88 16.55 6.50
C ILE A 299 -4.28 16.34 5.04
N ALA A 300 -5.11 15.33 4.77
CA ALA A 300 -5.56 15.02 3.42
C ALA A 300 -6.38 16.17 2.80
N LYS A 301 -7.29 16.77 3.57
CA LYS A 301 -8.05 17.95 3.13
C LYS A 301 -7.13 19.12 2.78
N LYS A 302 -6.18 19.44 3.67
CA LYS A 302 -5.21 20.51 3.44
C LYS A 302 -4.33 20.26 2.20
N ARG A 303 -3.94 19.02 1.94
CA ARG A 303 -3.21 18.68 0.70
C ARG A 303 -4.09 18.88 -0.54
N LEU A 304 -5.37 18.58 -0.46
CA LEU A 304 -6.31 18.80 -1.55
C LEU A 304 -6.57 20.28 -1.85
N GLU A 305 -6.50 21.18 -0.87
CA GLU A 305 -6.63 22.63 -1.08
C GLU A 305 -5.49 23.20 -1.92
N ASN A 306 -4.32 22.57 -1.89
CA ASN A 306 -3.12 23.01 -2.61
C ASN A 306 -3.02 22.43 -4.06
N VAL A 307 -4.05 21.75 -4.55
CA VAL A 307 -4.18 21.13 -5.86
C VAL A 307 -5.42 21.65 -6.56
#